data_23faea4544ba450c3292637d79ca69cc
#
_entry.id   23faea4544ba450c3292637d79ca69cc
#
_cell.length_a   1.000
_cell.length_b   1.000
_cell.length_c   1.000
_cell.angle_alpha   90.00
_cell.angle_beta   90.00
_cell.angle_gamma   90.00
#
_symmetry.space_group_name_H-M   'P 1'
#
loop_
_entity.id
_entity.type
_entity.pdbx_description
1 polymer ?
#
loop_
_entity_poly.entity_id
_entity_poly.type
_entity_poly.pdbx_seq_one_letter_code
_entity_poly.pdbx_strand_id
1 'polypeptide(L)'
;MPIVQITWTEDADRSLALPSYETGGAAGADLRANFPDRQDVTLAPGARALIPTGLRVEIPQGFEMQIRPRSGLALKQGLSLVNSPGTIDSDYRGPLGIIVINHGSEPIHICLLYTSPSPRDA
;
A
#
# COMPACT_ATOMS: atom_id res chain seq x y z
N MET A 1 19.16 -11.01 -7.42
CA MET A 1 18.25 -10.00 -6.82
C MET A 1 17.18 -9.65 -7.85
N PRO A 2 15.91 -9.90 -7.58
CA PRO A 2 14.85 -9.51 -8.51
C PRO A 2 14.73 -7.99 -8.60
N ILE A 3 14.45 -7.50 -9.79
CA ILE A 3 14.21 -6.07 -10.01
C ILE A 3 12.73 -5.90 -10.32
N VAL A 4 12.05 -5.08 -9.52
CA VAL A 4 10.67 -4.69 -9.72
C VAL A 4 10.65 -3.31 -10.36
N GLN A 5 10.07 -3.20 -11.55
CA GLN A 5 9.89 -1.91 -12.19
C GLN A 5 8.60 -1.26 -11.72
N ILE A 6 8.64 0.05 -11.48
CA ILE A 6 7.51 0.80 -10.93
C ILE A 6 7.26 2.01 -11.83
N THR A 7 5.99 2.27 -12.13
CA THR A 7 5.59 3.46 -12.86
C THR A 7 4.37 4.10 -12.19
N TRP A 8 4.19 5.41 -12.40
CA TRP A 8 3.02 6.13 -11.93
C TRP A 8 1.80 5.82 -12.79
N THR A 9 0.62 5.79 -12.17
CA THR A 9 -0.63 5.86 -12.91
C THR A 9 -0.85 7.28 -13.46
N GLU A 10 -1.75 7.44 -14.42
CA GLU A 10 -1.97 8.72 -15.07
C GLU A 10 -2.47 9.81 -14.11
N ASP A 11 -3.25 9.42 -13.10
CA ASP A 11 -3.86 10.34 -12.13
C ASP A 11 -3.08 10.46 -10.84
N ALA A 12 -1.87 9.89 -10.76
CA ALA A 12 -1.08 9.89 -9.54
C ALA A 12 -0.51 11.27 -9.23
N ASP A 13 -0.39 11.57 -7.93
CA ASP A 13 0.38 12.70 -7.45
C ASP A 13 1.86 12.32 -7.44
N ARG A 14 2.62 12.80 -8.42
CA ARG A 14 4.03 12.44 -8.61
C ARG A 14 4.97 13.19 -7.67
N SER A 15 4.44 14.07 -6.83
CA SER A 15 5.25 14.74 -5.81
C SER A 15 5.56 13.83 -4.62
N LEU A 16 4.83 12.71 -4.47
CA LEU A 16 5.10 11.73 -3.43
C LEU A 16 6.29 10.85 -3.82
N ALA A 17 7.02 10.37 -2.81
CA ALA A 17 8.15 9.49 -3.05
C ALA A 17 7.70 8.10 -3.49
N LEU A 18 8.48 7.46 -4.36
CA LEU A 18 8.32 6.05 -4.68
C LEU A 18 8.68 5.19 -3.46
N PRO A 19 8.16 3.95 -3.37
CA PRO A 19 8.52 3.04 -2.28
C PRO A 19 10.03 2.83 -2.22
N SER A 20 10.57 2.86 -1.02
CA SER A 20 11.98 2.59 -0.77
C SER A 20 12.14 1.95 0.60
N TYR A 21 13.25 1.22 0.78
CA TYR A 21 13.59 0.68 2.09
C TYR A 21 14.13 1.81 2.96
N GLU A 22 13.53 1.99 4.15
CA GLU A 22 13.91 3.06 5.07
C GLU A 22 15.27 2.79 5.71
N THR A 23 15.64 1.53 5.89
CA THR A 23 16.93 1.11 6.42
C THR A 23 17.46 -0.07 5.62
N GLY A 24 18.78 -0.31 5.70
CA GLY A 24 19.38 -1.46 5.04
C GLY A 24 18.90 -2.81 5.55
N GLY A 25 18.37 -2.85 6.78
CA GLY A 25 17.82 -4.08 7.36
C GLY A 25 16.32 -4.24 7.20
N ALA A 26 15.65 -3.30 6.54
CA ALA A 26 14.19 -3.37 6.36
C ALA A 26 13.83 -4.51 5.41
N ALA A 27 12.83 -5.32 5.79
CA ALA A 27 12.35 -6.43 4.97
C ALA A 27 11.41 -5.97 3.86
N GLY A 28 10.83 -4.79 3.98
CA GLY A 28 9.88 -4.25 3.00
C GLY A 28 10.01 -2.75 2.84
N ALA A 29 9.40 -2.24 1.80
CA ALA A 29 9.31 -0.80 1.52
C ALA A 29 7.89 -0.31 1.80
N ASP A 30 7.76 0.93 2.26
CA ASP A 30 6.46 1.51 2.57
C ASP A 30 5.74 1.96 1.30
N LEU A 31 4.46 1.59 1.21
CA LEU A 31 3.53 2.15 0.24
C LEU A 31 2.78 3.32 0.86
N ARG A 32 2.45 4.29 0.02
CA ARG A 32 1.70 5.47 0.43
C ARG A 32 0.37 5.52 -0.29
N ALA A 33 -0.65 6.00 0.40
CA ALA A 33 -1.88 6.37 -0.25
C ALA A 33 -1.62 7.51 -1.22
N ASN A 34 -2.15 7.40 -2.43
CA ASN A 34 -1.99 8.42 -3.46
C ASN A 34 -3.35 8.60 -4.13
N PHE A 35 -4.12 9.57 -3.63
CA PHE A 35 -5.47 9.82 -4.10
C PHE A 35 -5.47 10.81 -5.26
N PRO A 36 -6.23 10.54 -6.33
CA PRO A 36 -6.47 11.55 -7.36
C PRO A 36 -7.04 12.82 -6.75
N ASP A 37 -6.59 13.98 -7.25
CA ASP A 37 -7.06 15.30 -6.80
C ASP A 37 -6.89 15.54 -5.30
N ARG A 38 -5.92 14.89 -4.67
CA ARG A 38 -5.61 15.00 -3.25
C ARG A 38 -6.80 14.73 -2.33
N GLN A 39 -7.69 13.86 -2.76
CA GLN A 39 -8.78 13.39 -1.93
C GLN A 39 -8.27 12.57 -0.75
N ASP A 40 -9.13 12.33 0.22
CA ASP A 40 -8.83 11.51 1.37
C ASP A 40 -10.03 10.64 1.73
N VAL A 41 -9.81 9.73 2.68
CA VAL A 41 -10.85 8.79 3.15
C VAL A 41 -10.82 8.76 4.66
N THR A 42 -11.99 8.85 5.28
CA THR A 42 -12.17 8.58 6.70
C THR A 42 -12.85 7.22 6.83
N LEU A 43 -12.19 6.32 7.53
CA LEU A 43 -12.60 4.92 7.65
C LEU A 43 -13.20 4.69 9.04
N ALA A 44 -14.52 4.54 9.10
CA ALA A 44 -15.22 4.25 10.35
C ALA A 44 -14.83 2.86 10.87
N PRO A 45 -15.00 2.60 12.18
CA PRO A 45 -14.76 1.25 12.73
C PRO A 45 -15.55 0.18 11.97
N GLY A 46 -14.88 -0.89 11.58
CA GLY A 46 -15.45 -1.98 10.80
C GLY A 46 -15.57 -1.74 9.30
N ALA A 47 -15.32 -0.51 8.83
CA ALA A 47 -15.41 -0.19 7.41
C ALA A 47 -14.14 -0.59 6.66
N ARG A 48 -14.27 -0.84 5.36
CA ARG A 48 -13.17 -1.11 4.46
C ARG A 48 -13.23 -0.23 3.23
N ALA A 49 -12.08 -0.02 2.61
CA ALA A 49 -11.99 0.78 1.40
C ALA A 49 -10.79 0.35 0.56
N LEU A 50 -10.88 0.58 -0.74
CA LEU A 50 -9.75 0.40 -1.65
C LEU A 50 -8.97 1.71 -1.70
N ILE A 51 -7.70 1.65 -1.33
CA ILE A 51 -6.83 2.83 -1.29
C ILE A 51 -5.88 2.78 -2.49
N PRO A 52 -5.91 3.76 -3.38
CA PRO A 52 -4.99 3.81 -4.50
C PRO A 52 -3.58 4.17 -4.05
N THR A 53 -2.58 3.61 -4.70
CA THR A 53 -1.16 3.93 -4.47
C THR A 53 -0.57 4.81 -5.57
N GLY A 54 -1.28 5.01 -6.66
CA GLY A 54 -0.77 5.73 -7.81
C GLY A 54 0.30 4.97 -8.60
N LEU A 55 0.45 3.68 -8.37
CA LEU A 55 1.54 2.89 -8.94
C LEU A 55 1.02 1.72 -9.77
N ARG A 56 1.81 1.39 -10.80
CA ARG A 56 1.79 0.09 -11.47
C ARG A 56 3.16 -0.55 -11.30
N VAL A 57 3.19 -1.86 -11.16
CA VAL A 57 4.43 -2.60 -10.95
C VAL A 57 4.59 -3.67 -12.04
N GLU A 58 5.85 -4.01 -12.32
CA GLU A 58 6.20 -5.14 -13.15
C GLU A 58 7.13 -6.04 -12.35
N ILE A 59 6.61 -7.20 -11.96
CA ILE A 59 7.32 -8.17 -11.13
C ILE A 59 7.89 -9.25 -12.04
N PRO A 60 9.16 -9.63 -11.88
CA PRO A 60 9.76 -10.69 -12.71
C PRO A 60 9.00 -12.00 -12.57
N GLN A 61 8.94 -12.76 -13.66
CA GLN A 61 8.33 -14.09 -13.66
C GLN A 61 9.01 -14.97 -12.61
N GLY A 62 8.21 -15.75 -11.88
CA GLY A 62 8.70 -16.60 -10.79
C GLY A 62 8.71 -15.91 -9.43
N PHE A 63 8.32 -14.64 -9.38
CA PHE A 63 8.23 -13.88 -8.13
C PHE A 63 6.82 -13.32 -7.95
N GLU A 64 6.53 -12.96 -6.73
CA GLU A 64 5.30 -12.26 -6.36
C GLU A 64 5.63 -11.12 -5.39
N MET A 65 4.75 -10.14 -5.29
CA MET A 65 4.84 -9.10 -4.27
C MET A 65 3.75 -9.35 -3.24
N GLN A 66 4.09 -9.25 -1.96
CA GLN A 66 3.12 -9.33 -0.88
C GLN A 66 2.98 -7.96 -0.21
N ILE A 67 1.72 -7.59 0.04
CA ILE A 67 1.39 -6.35 0.73
C ILE A 67 0.85 -6.74 2.10
N ARG A 68 1.47 -6.16 3.15
CA ARG A 68 1.16 -6.48 4.55
C ARG A 68 0.87 -5.22 5.34
N PRO A 69 0.05 -5.32 6.39
CA PRO A 69 -0.17 -4.18 7.27
C PRO A 69 1.09 -3.85 8.06
N ARG A 70 1.23 -2.58 8.41
CA ARG A 70 2.30 -2.14 9.31
C ARG A 70 1.88 -2.47 10.75
N SER A 71 2.78 -3.12 11.49
CA SER A 71 2.47 -3.57 12.84
C SER A 71 2.13 -2.41 13.79
N GLY A 72 2.81 -1.27 13.66
CA GLY A 72 2.53 -0.11 14.49
C GLY A 72 1.13 0.45 14.28
N LEU A 73 0.68 0.58 13.04
CA LEU A 73 -0.67 1.05 12.73
C LEU A 73 -1.72 0.02 13.12
N ALA A 74 -1.44 -1.26 12.90
CA ALA A 74 -2.34 -2.33 13.29
C ALA A 74 -2.57 -2.32 14.80
N LEU A 75 -1.50 -2.17 15.58
CA LEU A 75 -1.61 -2.17 17.04
C LEU A 75 -2.28 -0.90 17.58
N LYS A 76 -1.88 0.27 17.08
CA LYS A 76 -2.34 1.55 17.65
C LYS A 76 -3.73 1.96 17.17
N GLN A 77 -4.06 1.68 15.91
CA GLN A 77 -5.30 2.15 15.31
C GLN A 77 -6.20 1.02 14.81
N GLY A 78 -5.68 -0.21 14.76
CA GLY A 78 -6.43 -1.32 14.20
C GLY A 78 -6.49 -1.32 12.68
N LEU A 79 -5.64 -0.56 11.99
CA LEU A 79 -5.59 -0.55 10.54
C LEU A 79 -4.94 -1.83 10.03
N SER A 80 -5.68 -2.57 9.21
CA SER A 80 -5.21 -3.82 8.64
C SER A 80 -5.62 -3.92 7.16
N LEU A 81 -5.29 -5.04 6.54
CA LEU A 81 -5.74 -5.36 5.19
C LEU A 81 -6.79 -6.46 5.26
N VAL A 82 -7.80 -6.36 4.40
CA VAL A 82 -8.81 -7.42 4.28
C VAL A 82 -8.16 -8.72 3.83
N ASN A 83 -7.26 -8.64 2.83
CA ASN A 83 -6.46 -9.76 2.38
C ASN A 83 -5.03 -9.60 2.91
N SER A 84 -4.68 -10.31 3.94
CA SER A 84 -3.37 -10.23 4.60
C SER A 84 -2.68 -11.60 4.56
N PRO A 85 -1.66 -11.79 3.72
CA PRO A 85 -1.10 -10.81 2.79
C PRO A 85 -1.93 -10.66 1.51
N GLY A 86 -1.91 -9.47 0.92
CA GLY A 86 -2.35 -9.28 -0.44
C GLY A 86 -1.26 -9.71 -1.40
N THR A 87 -1.60 -10.51 -2.39
CA THR A 87 -0.62 -11.04 -3.35
C THR A 87 -0.78 -10.36 -4.69
N ILE A 88 0.33 -9.83 -5.23
CA ILE A 88 0.39 -9.26 -6.56
C ILE A 88 1.18 -10.22 -7.44
N ASP A 89 0.51 -10.77 -8.44
CA ASP A 89 1.10 -11.73 -9.35
C ASP A 89 2.05 -11.07 -10.34
N SER A 90 3.00 -11.85 -10.87
CA SER A 90 4.00 -11.33 -11.80
C SER A 90 3.40 -10.81 -13.10
N ASP A 91 2.23 -11.30 -13.50
CA ASP A 91 1.55 -10.86 -14.72
C ASP A 91 0.54 -9.74 -14.52
N TYR A 92 0.36 -9.27 -13.29
CA TYR A 92 -0.57 -8.17 -13.02
C TYR A 92 0.06 -6.83 -13.45
N ARG A 93 -0.66 -6.08 -14.28
CA ARG A 93 -0.21 -4.77 -14.80
C ARG A 93 -1.17 -3.63 -14.48
N GLY A 94 -2.24 -3.92 -13.77
CA GLY A 94 -3.22 -2.89 -13.38
C GLY A 94 -2.71 -1.97 -12.27
N PRO A 95 -3.50 -0.96 -11.93
CA PRO A 95 -3.16 -0.08 -10.80
C PRO A 95 -3.08 -0.88 -9.51
N LEU A 96 -2.08 -0.56 -8.68
CA LEU A 96 -1.88 -1.20 -7.39
C LEU A 96 -2.76 -0.50 -6.36
N GLY A 97 -3.73 -1.22 -5.82
CA GLY A 97 -4.62 -0.74 -4.77
C GLY A 97 -4.51 -1.61 -3.53
N ILE A 98 -4.84 -1.04 -2.38
CA ILE A 98 -4.75 -1.71 -1.09
C ILE A 98 -6.13 -1.70 -0.45
N ILE A 99 -6.65 -2.89 -0.10
CA ILE A 99 -7.94 -3.03 0.56
C ILE A 99 -7.71 -2.98 2.05
N VAL A 100 -8.00 -1.83 2.66
CA VAL A 100 -7.80 -1.62 4.10
C VAL A 100 -9.10 -1.80 4.86
N ILE A 101 -8.96 -2.14 6.14
CA ILE A 101 -10.09 -2.26 7.06
C ILE A 101 -9.70 -1.66 8.40
N ASN A 102 -10.66 -1.03 9.06
CA ASN A 102 -10.49 -0.50 10.39
C ASN A 102 -11.05 -1.49 11.42
N HIS A 103 -10.15 -2.20 12.09
CA HIS A 103 -10.50 -3.10 13.19
C HIS A 103 -10.51 -2.41 14.55
N GLY A 104 -10.22 -1.11 14.58
CA GLY A 104 -10.18 -0.35 15.82
C GLY A 104 -11.55 0.15 16.25
N SER A 105 -11.55 0.99 17.28
CA SER A 105 -12.77 1.56 17.85
C SER A 105 -12.99 3.04 17.47
N GLU A 106 -12.00 3.66 16.83
CA GLU A 106 -12.05 5.05 16.41
C GLU A 106 -11.92 5.19 14.90
N PRO A 107 -12.49 6.24 14.28
CA PRO A 107 -12.29 6.49 12.86
C PRO A 107 -10.82 6.71 12.53
N ILE A 108 -10.39 6.23 11.35
CA ILE A 108 -9.04 6.42 10.83
C ILE A 108 -9.11 7.32 9.60
N HIS A 109 -8.30 8.39 9.60
CA HIS A 109 -8.21 9.32 8.47
C HIS A 109 -6.99 8.96 7.62
N ILE A 110 -7.20 8.67 6.35
CA ILE A 110 -6.15 8.30 5.40
C ILE A 110 -6.04 9.38 4.33
N CYS A 111 -4.86 9.95 4.18
CA CYS A 111 -4.59 11.00 3.20
C CYS A 111 -3.20 10.80 2.58
N LEU A 112 -2.79 11.71 1.69
CA LEU A 112 -1.53 11.60 0.95
C LEU A 112 -0.31 11.45 1.86
N LEU A 113 -0.33 12.06 3.03
CA LEU A 113 0.81 12.03 3.96
C LEU A 113 0.82 10.79 4.84
N TYR A 114 -0.25 10.00 4.81
CA TYR A 114 -0.39 8.83 5.67
C TYR A 114 0.27 7.62 5.01
N THR A 115 1.16 6.97 5.75
CA THR A 115 1.88 5.79 5.23
C THR A 115 0.96 4.58 5.22
N SER A 116 0.86 3.93 4.08
CA SER A 116 0.09 2.68 3.92
C SER A 116 0.93 1.45 4.27
N PRO A 117 0.33 0.25 4.30
CA PRO A 117 1.07 -0.99 4.54
C PRO A 117 2.25 -1.18 3.61
N SER A 118 3.26 -1.87 4.10
CA SER A 118 4.49 -2.11 3.37
C SER A 118 4.35 -3.28 2.39
N PRO A 119 4.89 -3.18 1.16
CA PRO A 119 5.04 -4.33 0.28
C PRO A 119 6.22 -5.19 0.75
N ARG A 120 6.15 -6.48 0.42
CA ARG A 120 7.26 -7.40 0.66
C ARG A 120 7.47 -8.23 -0.60
N ASP A 121 8.73 -8.43 -0.94
CA ASP A 121 9.10 -9.34 -2.02
C ASP A 121 8.94 -10.78 -1.53
N ALA A 122 8.43 -11.61 -2.38
CA ALA A 122 8.29 -13.01 -2.09
C ALA A 122 9.55 -13.77 -2.47
#